data_08aaa523b9f87e5438643e3cff9e9f04
#
_entry.id   08aaa523b9f87e5438643e3cff9e9f04
#
_cell.length_a   1.000
_cell.length_b   1.000
_cell.length_c   1.000
_cell.angle_alpha   90.00
_cell.angle_beta   90.00
_cell.angle_gamma   90.00
#
_symmetry.space_group_name_H-M   'P 1'
#
loop_
_entity.id
_entity.type
_entity.pdbx_description
1 polymer ?
#
loop_
_entity_poly.entity_id
_entity_poly.type
_entity_poly.pdbx_seq_one_letter_code
_entity_poly.pdbx_strand_id
1 'polypeptide(L)'
;KDKLIVSTEHGMAVRNEGETPVYFKADDVSFVNPEPWRIGEGYKWFGEVNSVLSMERGNTNSNEYDADFKSTWRSLDDRYILSGMFERDESSGEREKNQWRIRGKYDRFAAQDTDNYIGGQLVFYRDEFADLDLRTTVGPYIGRHFFGSSLLSLSGEVGAVYVDEQFDLAEDNDFVGGNWEVSMTSDIIPKTELYATQIGIVNFDQIDGVLIDTVIGLRFPLIAGLQTAFEIKLEYDGGAVGEVDELDQTYNFKLGYTW
;
A
#
# COMPACT_ATOMS: atom_id res chain seq x y z
N LYS A 1 26.46 -26.90 9.91
CA LYS A 1 26.51 -25.93 8.77
C LYS A 1 26.69 -26.76 7.52
N ASP A 2 25.68 -26.74 6.65
CA ASP A 2 25.67 -27.44 5.38
C ASP A 2 26.73 -26.85 4.45
N LYS A 3 27.45 -27.72 3.76
CA LYS A 3 28.44 -27.30 2.79
C LYS A 3 27.94 -27.60 1.38
N LEU A 4 27.75 -26.57 0.58
CA LEU A 4 27.49 -26.71 -0.86
C LEU A 4 28.76 -27.18 -1.56
N ILE A 5 28.68 -28.29 -2.30
CA ILE A 5 29.73 -28.82 -3.16
C ILE A 5 29.24 -28.68 -4.61
N VAL A 6 29.98 -27.96 -5.42
CA VAL A 6 29.70 -27.86 -6.85
C VAL A 6 30.62 -28.82 -7.60
N SER A 7 30.05 -29.72 -8.40
CA SER A 7 30.77 -30.65 -9.27
C SER A 7 30.35 -30.43 -10.70
N THR A 8 31.30 -30.32 -11.61
CA THR A 8 31.04 -30.14 -13.05
C THR A 8 30.52 -31.42 -13.72
N GLU A 9 30.75 -32.60 -13.14
CA GLU A 9 30.33 -33.88 -13.69
C GLU A 9 28.94 -34.35 -13.22
N HIS A 10 28.50 -33.97 -11.99
CA HIS A 10 27.31 -34.54 -11.35
C HIS A 10 26.31 -33.48 -10.87
N GLY A 11 26.51 -32.22 -11.22
CA GLY A 11 25.65 -31.13 -10.75
C GLY A 11 26.05 -30.57 -9.38
N MET A 12 25.10 -30.03 -8.64
CA MET A 12 25.31 -29.52 -7.27
C MET A 12 25.01 -30.59 -6.23
N ALA A 13 25.72 -30.57 -5.12
CA ALA A 13 25.45 -31.44 -3.99
C ALA A 13 25.52 -30.68 -2.67
N VAL A 14 24.65 -31.04 -1.74
CA VAL A 14 24.70 -30.59 -0.33
C VAL A 14 25.17 -31.76 0.52
N ARG A 15 26.08 -31.47 1.45
CA ARG A 15 26.57 -32.46 2.42
C ARG A 15 26.62 -31.85 3.79
N ASN A 16 25.95 -32.51 4.74
CA ASN A 16 26.18 -32.29 6.17
C ASN A 16 27.44 -33.03 6.65
N GLU A 17 28.02 -32.56 7.71
CA GLU A 17 29.24 -33.15 8.28
C GLU A 17 28.95 -34.60 8.72
N GLY A 18 29.61 -35.57 8.06
CA GLY A 18 29.41 -37.01 8.35
C GLY A 18 28.35 -37.75 7.48
N GLU A 19 27.65 -37.07 6.58
CA GLU A 19 26.67 -37.67 5.70
C GLU A 19 27.17 -37.81 4.27
N THR A 20 26.52 -38.68 3.49
CA THR A 20 26.78 -38.79 2.05
C THR A 20 26.20 -37.59 1.28
N PRO A 21 26.90 -37.04 0.27
CA PRO A 21 26.40 -35.94 -0.53
C PRO A 21 25.06 -36.28 -1.21
N VAL A 22 24.10 -35.38 -1.13
CA VAL A 22 22.85 -35.45 -1.91
C VAL A 22 23.01 -34.58 -3.13
N TYR A 23 22.92 -35.18 -4.32
CA TYR A 23 23.04 -34.52 -5.61
C TYR A 23 21.67 -34.03 -6.10
N PHE A 24 21.64 -32.83 -6.69
CA PHE A 24 20.45 -32.22 -7.28
C PHE A 24 20.82 -31.37 -8.51
N LYS A 25 19.86 -31.13 -9.37
CA LYS A 25 20.03 -30.22 -10.52
C LYS A 25 19.76 -28.79 -10.06
N ALA A 26 20.39 -27.81 -10.73
CA ALA A 26 20.15 -26.40 -10.44
C ALA A 26 18.66 -26.01 -10.59
N ASP A 27 17.98 -26.62 -11.56
CA ASP A 27 16.56 -26.40 -11.85
C ASP A 27 15.62 -26.93 -10.75
N ASP A 28 16.11 -27.86 -9.89
CA ASP A 28 15.34 -28.40 -8.75
C ASP A 28 15.44 -27.50 -7.51
N VAL A 29 16.27 -26.43 -7.55
CA VAL A 29 16.49 -25.53 -6.43
C VAL A 29 15.59 -24.31 -6.54
N SER A 30 14.53 -24.25 -5.77
CA SER A 30 13.64 -23.10 -5.73
C SER A 30 14.24 -21.92 -4.93
N PHE A 31 14.96 -22.22 -3.85
CA PHE A 31 15.56 -21.20 -2.99
C PHE A 31 16.87 -21.69 -2.36
N VAL A 32 17.80 -20.76 -2.10
CA VAL A 32 19.02 -20.99 -1.29
C VAL A 32 18.93 -20.16 -0.03
N ASN A 33 18.93 -20.82 1.13
CA ASN A 33 18.72 -20.18 2.44
C ASN A 33 17.49 -19.27 2.48
N PRO A 34 16.29 -19.78 2.16
CA PRO A 34 15.09 -18.96 2.15
C PRO A 34 14.79 -18.41 3.56
N GLU A 35 14.20 -17.23 3.60
CA GLU A 35 13.59 -16.73 4.84
C GLU A 35 12.48 -17.71 5.26
N PRO A 36 12.26 -17.96 6.57
CA PRO A 36 11.33 -18.97 7.07
C PRO A 36 9.90 -18.85 6.49
N TRP A 37 9.40 -17.63 6.34
CA TRP A 37 8.07 -17.39 5.79
C TRP A 37 7.91 -17.89 4.33
N ARG A 38 8.99 -17.95 3.54
CA ARG A 38 8.98 -18.46 2.14
C ARG A 38 8.82 -19.98 2.04
N ILE A 39 9.07 -20.67 3.13
CA ILE A 39 8.89 -22.14 3.24
C ILE A 39 7.71 -22.52 4.14
N GLY A 40 6.84 -21.54 4.44
CA GLY A 40 5.62 -21.75 5.23
C GLY A 40 5.82 -21.67 6.75
N GLU A 41 6.96 -21.16 7.22
CA GLU A 41 7.27 -21.01 8.64
C GLU A 41 7.12 -19.55 9.10
N GLY A 42 5.96 -19.20 9.66
CA GLY A 42 5.70 -17.90 10.24
C GLY A 42 5.48 -16.76 9.23
N TYR A 43 5.69 -15.54 9.69
CA TYR A 43 5.44 -14.32 8.94
C TYR A 43 6.70 -13.46 8.84
N LYS A 44 6.90 -12.82 7.68
CA LYS A 44 7.76 -11.66 7.56
C LYS A 44 6.96 -10.42 7.93
N TRP A 45 7.46 -9.64 8.87
CA TRP A 45 6.90 -8.35 9.23
C TRP A 45 7.79 -7.24 8.70
N PHE A 46 7.18 -6.33 7.96
CA PHE A 46 7.85 -5.15 7.41
C PHE A 46 6.84 -4.01 7.24
N GLY A 47 7.35 -2.81 7.14
CA GLY A 47 6.46 -1.65 7.00
C GLY A 47 7.22 -0.34 6.90
N GLU A 48 6.44 0.72 6.93
CA GLU A 48 6.93 2.08 6.86
C GLU A 48 6.04 3.03 7.66
N VAL A 49 6.64 4.10 8.13
CA VAL A 49 5.96 5.28 8.66
C VAL A 49 6.59 6.51 8.05
N ASN A 50 5.77 7.44 7.59
CA ASN A 50 6.22 8.70 7.00
C ASN A 50 5.53 9.86 7.69
N SER A 51 6.16 11.05 7.66
CA SER A 51 5.60 12.28 8.20
C SER A 51 6.00 13.46 7.34
N VAL A 52 5.06 14.39 7.20
CA VAL A 52 5.28 15.75 6.70
C VAL A 52 5.06 16.69 7.87
N LEU A 53 5.95 17.64 8.04
CA LEU A 53 5.79 18.75 8.99
C LEU A 53 6.19 20.03 8.26
N SER A 54 5.22 20.89 8.01
CA SER A 54 5.43 22.20 7.44
C SER A 54 4.99 23.29 8.42
N MET A 55 5.80 24.31 8.60
CA MET A 55 5.51 25.46 9.46
C MET A 55 5.89 26.73 8.72
N GLU A 56 4.90 27.57 8.44
CA GLU A 56 5.09 28.90 7.88
C GLU A 56 4.83 29.97 8.94
N ARG A 57 5.67 30.99 8.97
CA ARG A 57 5.55 32.13 9.90
C ARG A 57 5.85 33.41 9.16
N GLY A 58 5.02 34.43 9.38
CA GLY A 58 5.19 35.73 8.73
C GLY A 58 3.85 36.40 8.48
N ASN A 59 3.59 36.82 7.25
CA ASN A 59 2.32 37.40 6.84
C ASN A 59 1.17 36.36 6.95
N THR A 60 1.48 35.09 6.69
CA THR A 60 0.63 33.94 6.93
C THR A 60 1.28 33.05 8.00
N ASN A 61 0.50 32.53 8.92
CA ASN A 61 0.96 31.52 9.87
C ASN A 61 0.23 30.22 9.56
N SER A 62 0.94 29.20 9.04
CA SER A 62 0.38 27.89 8.77
C SER A 62 1.15 26.77 9.48
N ASN A 63 0.46 25.71 9.82
CA ASN A 63 1.03 24.46 10.31
C ASN A 63 0.34 23.32 9.57
N GLU A 64 1.13 22.44 8.98
CA GLU A 64 0.67 21.23 8.32
C GLU A 64 1.32 20.02 9.01
N TYR A 65 0.52 19.03 9.34
CA TYR A 65 0.92 17.81 10.03
C TYR A 65 0.31 16.61 9.32
N ASP A 66 1.10 15.94 8.50
CA ASP A 66 0.69 14.70 7.86
C ASP A 66 1.53 13.54 8.38
N ALA A 67 0.87 12.43 8.55
CA ALA A 67 1.50 11.16 8.87
C ALA A 67 0.80 10.03 8.15
N ASP A 68 1.57 9.08 7.63
CA ASP A 68 1.05 7.83 7.10
C ASP A 68 1.88 6.65 7.57
N PHE A 69 1.26 5.48 7.62
CA PHE A 69 1.95 4.23 7.92
C PHE A 69 1.37 3.08 7.12
N LYS A 70 2.21 2.08 6.87
CA LYS A 70 1.81 0.79 6.31
C LYS A 70 2.59 -0.31 7.00
N SER A 71 1.90 -1.28 7.55
CA SER A 71 2.49 -2.45 8.20
C SER A 71 1.97 -3.71 7.53
N THR A 72 2.86 -4.64 7.17
CA THR A 72 2.54 -5.84 6.41
C THR A 72 3.11 -7.06 7.11
N TRP A 73 2.27 -8.07 7.29
CA TRP A 73 2.64 -9.40 7.73
C TRP A 73 2.38 -10.37 6.57
N ARG A 74 3.43 -10.97 6.03
CA ARG A 74 3.40 -11.85 4.86
C ARG A 74 3.87 -13.25 5.23
N SER A 75 3.03 -14.26 4.98
CA SER A 75 3.40 -15.67 4.96
C SER A 75 3.44 -16.21 3.53
N LEU A 76 3.71 -17.50 3.37
CA LEU A 76 3.60 -18.15 2.06
C LEU A 76 2.17 -18.07 1.52
N ASP A 77 1.18 -18.31 2.40
CA ASP A 77 -0.21 -18.52 2.05
C ASP A 77 -1.07 -17.27 2.14
N ASP A 78 -0.70 -16.30 2.98
CA ASP A 78 -1.55 -15.15 3.26
C ASP A 78 -0.76 -13.88 3.58
N ARG A 79 -1.48 -12.76 3.58
CA ARG A 79 -0.93 -11.45 3.89
C ARG A 79 -1.96 -10.61 4.62
N TYR A 80 -1.53 -9.97 5.72
CA TYR A 80 -2.28 -8.94 6.41
C TYR A 80 -1.62 -7.60 6.15
N ILE A 81 -2.41 -6.58 5.89
CA ILE A 81 -1.94 -5.20 5.71
C ILE A 81 -2.79 -4.31 6.61
N LEU A 82 -2.13 -3.50 7.41
CA LEU A 82 -2.74 -2.40 8.13
C LEU A 82 -2.07 -1.11 7.68
N SER A 83 -2.86 -0.15 7.22
CA SER A 83 -2.37 1.16 6.81
C SER A 83 -3.26 2.25 7.35
N GLY A 84 -2.70 3.44 7.46
CA GLY A 84 -3.46 4.61 7.86
C GLY A 84 -2.77 5.89 7.44
N MET A 85 -3.56 6.96 7.36
CA MET A 85 -3.10 8.32 7.15
C MET A 85 -3.83 9.27 8.10
N PHE A 86 -3.18 10.34 8.44
CA PHE A 86 -3.71 11.46 9.22
C PHE A 86 -3.18 12.75 8.59
N GLU A 87 -4.07 13.68 8.31
CA GLU A 87 -3.74 14.99 7.73
C GLU A 87 -4.46 16.08 8.52
N ARG A 88 -3.72 17.11 8.92
CA ARG A 88 -4.25 18.25 9.66
C ARG A 88 -3.52 19.52 9.28
N ASP A 89 -4.26 20.49 8.76
CA ASP A 89 -3.76 21.78 8.39
C ASP A 89 -4.47 22.88 9.20
N GLU A 90 -3.70 23.89 9.58
CA GLU A 90 -4.17 25.06 10.29
C GLU A 90 -3.50 26.30 9.68
N SER A 91 -4.30 27.28 9.25
CA SER A 91 -3.84 28.52 8.70
C SER A 91 -4.44 29.70 9.47
N SER A 92 -3.57 30.62 9.95
CA SER A 92 -3.97 31.80 10.70
C SER A 92 -4.85 31.53 11.94
N GLY A 93 -4.71 30.33 12.54
CA GLY A 93 -5.46 29.90 13.72
C GLY A 93 -6.82 29.25 13.42
N GLU A 94 -7.16 29.12 12.14
CA GLU A 94 -8.33 28.39 11.68
C GLU A 94 -7.88 27.06 11.05
N ARG A 95 -8.61 25.97 11.36
CA ARG A 95 -8.39 24.67 10.75
C ARG A 95 -8.91 24.67 9.32
N GLU A 96 -8.13 24.15 8.40
CA GLU A 96 -8.48 24.05 6.97
C GLU A 96 -8.59 22.58 6.52
N LYS A 97 -7.92 21.65 7.24
CA LYS A 97 -7.98 20.21 6.97
C LYS A 97 -7.95 19.42 8.27
N ASN A 98 -8.75 18.38 8.37
CA ASN A 98 -8.71 17.42 9.48
C ASN A 98 -9.35 16.11 9.04
N GLN A 99 -8.53 15.22 8.50
CA GLN A 99 -8.98 13.93 7.99
C GLN A 99 -8.08 12.79 8.44
N TRP A 100 -8.64 11.60 8.50
CA TRP A 100 -7.90 10.38 8.76
C TRP A 100 -8.52 9.18 8.05
N ARG A 101 -7.68 8.20 7.69
CA ARG A 101 -8.11 6.94 7.11
C ARG A 101 -7.35 5.80 7.77
N ILE A 102 -8.05 4.72 8.11
CA ILE A 102 -7.46 3.45 8.56
C ILE A 102 -8.01 2.35 7.65
N ARG A 103 -7.13 1.51 7.12
CA ARG A 103 -7.49 0.40 6.23
C ARG A 103 -6.84 -0.89 6.69
N GLY A 104 -7.65 -1.92 6.88
CA GLY A 104 -7.23 -3.30 7.08
C GLY A 104 -7.52 -4.14 5.84
N LYS A 105 -6.54 -4.95 5.40
CA LYS A 105 -6.70 -5.92 4.29
C LYS A 105 -6.22 -7.28 4.73
N TYR A 106 -6.88 -8.32 4.24
CA TYR A 106 -6.45 -9.70 4.31
C TYR A 106 -6.47 -10.33 2.93
N ASP A 107 -5.37 -10.96 2.53
CA ASP A 107 -5.21 -11.68 1.27
C ASP A 107 -4.92 -13.15 1.53
N ARG A 108 -5.56 -14.04 0.78
CA ARG A 108 -5.26 -15.46 0.69
C ARG A 108 -4.76 -15.80 -0.70
N PHE A 109 -3.55 -16.32 -0.79
CA PHE A 109 -2.92 -16.71 -2.05
C PHE A 109 -3.37 -18.10 -2.48
N ALA A 110 -3.45 -18.32 -3.80
CA ALA A 110 -3.76 -19.63 -4.33
C ALA A 110 -2.62 -20.62 -4.04
N ALA A 111 -2.94 -21.83 -3.60
CA ALA A 111 -1.99 -22.81 -3.04
C ALA A 111 -0.84 -23.23 -3.97
N GLN A 112 -0.95 -23.02 -5.29
CA GLN A 112 0.07 -23.35 -6.29
C GLN A 112 0.48 -22.15 -7.13
N ASP A 113 -0.14 -20.99 -6.93
CA ASP A 113 0.05 -19.78 -7.70
C ASP A 113 -0.06 -18.57 -6.76
N THR A 114 1.09 -18.12 -6.28
CA THR A 114 1.17 -16.98 -5.35
C THR A 114 0.97 -15.63 -6.05
N ASP A 115 0.79 -15.62 -7.37
CA ASP A 115 0.49 -14.41 -8.13
C ASP A 115 -0.99 -14.03 -8.00
N ASN A 116 -1.88 -15.03 -7.91
CA ASN A 116 -3.32 -14.79 -7.76
C ASN A 116 -3.74 -14.91 -6.29
N TYR A 117 -4.60 -14.02 -5.86
CA TYR A 117 -5.14 -14.01 -4.51
C TYR A 117 -6.60 -13.52 -4.47
N ILE A 118 -7.28 -13.90 -3.41
CA ILE A 118 -8.58 -13.36 -3.02
C ILE A 118 -8.41 -12.65 -1.69
N GLY A 119 -9.14 -11.58 -1.47
CA GLY A 119 -9.02 -10.83 -0.23
C GLY A 119 -10.30 -10.15 0.20
N GLY A 120 -10.19 -9.49 1.33
CA GLY A 120 -11.21 -8.61 1.87
C GLY A 120 -10.57 -7.38 2.49
N GLN A 121 -11.32 -6.29 2.47
CA GLN A 121 -10.90 -5.04 3.06
C GLN A 121 -11.96 -4.43 3.96
N LEU A 122 -11.48 -3.66 4.93
CA LEU A 122 -12.27 -2.81 5.80
C LEU A 122 -11.56 -1.46 5.90
N VAL A 123 -12.26 -0.37 5.56
CA VAL A 123 -11.73 0.99 5.59
C VAL A 123 -12.64 1.85 6.44
N PHE A 124 -12.03 2.65 7.31
CA PHE A 124 -12.67 3.74 8.03
C PHE A 124 -12.03 5.04 7.57
N TYR A 125 -12.85 6.01 7.22
CA TYR A 125 -12.42 7.32 6.76
C TYR A 125 -13.30 8.39 7.37
N ARG A 126 -12.69 9.48 7.81
CA ARG A 126 -13.36 10.69 8.28
C ARG A 126 -12.74 11.90 7.63
N ASP A 127 -13.57 12.88 7.31
CA ASP A 127 -13.16 14.19 6.83
C ASP A 127 -14.10 15.27 7.36
N GLU A 128 -13.60 16.05 8.33
CA GLU A 128 -14.37 17.10 9.00
C GLU A 128 -14.83 18.20 8.02
N PHE A 129 -14.05 18.46 6.97
CA PHE A 129 -14.32 19.54 6.01
C PHE A 129 -15.22 19.11 4.86
N ALA A 130 -15.34 17.82 4.63
CA ALA A 130 -16.31 17.23 3.70
C ALA A 130 -17.64 16.89 4.39
N ASP A 131 -17.92 17.39 5.60
CA ASP A 131 -19.11 17.05 6.42
C ASP A 131 -19.25 15.54 6.71
N LEU A 132 -18.16 14.77 6.51
CA LEU A 132 -18.14 13.32 6.62
C LEU A 132 -17.64 12.89 8.01
N ASP A 133 -18.57 12.53 8.91
CA ASP A 133 -18.22 12.05 10.25
C ASP A 133 -17.57 10.66 10.19
N LEU A 134 -18.12 9.75 9.39
CA LEU A 134 -17.53 8.43 9.17
C LEU A 134 -17.99 7.80 7.86
N ARG A 135 -17.03 7.37 7.03
CA ARG A 135 -17.28 6.44 5.91
C ARG A 135 -16.70 5.08 6.24
N THR A 136 -17.55 4.06 6.25
CA THR A 136 -17.14 2.67 6.41
C THR A 136 -17.24 1.96 5.07
N THR A 137 -16.14 1.39 4.59
CA THR A 137 -16.12 0.61 3.35
C THR A 137 -15.69 -0.81 3.66
N VAL A 138 -16.48 -1.80 3.25
CA VAL A 138 -16.16 -3.21 3.42
C VAL A 138 -16.44 -3.96 2.13
N GLY A 139 -15.58 -4.91 1.77
CA GLY A 139 -15.84 -5.74 0.60
C GLY A 139 -14.74 -6.72 0.25
N PRO A 140 -15.12 -7.78 -0.51
CA PRO A 140 -14.17 -8.73 -1.09
C PRO A 140 -13.57 -8.20 -2.37
N TYR A 141 -12.40 -8.74 -2.73
CA TYR A 141 -11.74 -8.49 -4.01
C TYR A 141 -10.95 -9.72 -4.47
N ILE A 142 -10.62 -9.72 -5.75
CA ILE A 142 -9.62 -10.60 -6.36
C ILE A 142 -8.44 -9.76 -6.80
N GLY A 143 -7.25 -10.29 -6.69
CA GLY A 143 -6.03 -9.58 -7.07
C GLY A 143 -5.03 -10.49 -7.77
N ARG A 144 -4.12 -9.83 -8.51
CA ARG A 144 -3.02 -10.49 -9.20
C ARG A 144 -1.76 -9.67 -9.18
N HIS A 145 -0.62 -10.32 -8.94
CA HIS A 145 0.71 -9.81 -9.22
C HIS A 145 1.05 -10.11 -10.68
N PHE A 146 1.14 -9.08 -11.52
CA PHE A 146 1.50 -9.23 -12.94
C PHE A 146 3.01 -9.33 -13.13
N PHE A 147 3.77 -8.58 -12.32
CA PHE A 147 5.23 -8.59 -12.29
C PHE A 147 5.69 -8.53 -10.83
N GLY A 148 6.72 -9.30 -10.50
CA GLY A 148 7.23 -9.42 -9.12
C GLY A 148 8.76 -9.34 -9.05
N SER A 149 9.38 -8.45 -9.82
CA SER A 149 10.83 -8.20 -9.75
C SER A 149 11.14 -6.86 -9.06
N SER A 150 12.38 -6.66 -8.62
CA SER A 150 12.81 -5.35 -8.09
C SER A 150 12.82 -4.27 -9.19
N LEU A 151 13.07 -4.64 -10.46
CA LEU A 151 13.00 -3.69 -11.55
C LEU A 151 11.58 -3.21 -11.84
N LEU A 152 10.60 -4.07 -11.66
CA LEU A 152 9.19 -3.74 -11.80
C LEU A 152 8.36 -4.72 -10.98
N SER A 153 7.60 -4.20 -10.03
CA SER A 153 6.50 -4.89 -9.37
C SER A 153 5.20 -4.20 -9.76
N LEU A 154 4.22 -4.96 -10.23
CA LEU A 154 2.91 -4.46 -10.61
C LEU A 154 1.85 -5.42 -10.11
N SER A 155 0.87 -4.90 -9.40
CA SER A 155 -0.31 -5.65 -8.99
C SER A 155 -1.58 -4.88 -9.29
N GLY A 156 -2.67 -5.62 -9.48
CA GLY A 156 -4.00 -5.06 -9.66
C GLY A 156 -5.02 -5.85 -8.88
N GLU A 157 -6.01 -5.16 -8.37
CA GLU A 157 -7.14 -5.70 -7.62
C GLU A 157 -8.44 -5.14 -8.20
N VAL A 158 -9.49 -5.94 -8.14
CA VAL A 158 -10.86 -5.51 -8.46
C VAL A 158 -11.84 -6.22 -7.54
N GLY A 159 -12.83 -5.51 -7.06
CA GLY A 159 -13.79 -6.04 -6.10
C GLY A 159 -15.12 -5.31 -6.09
N ALA A 160 -15.96 -5.74 -5.17
CA ALA A 160 -17.21 -5.08 -4.84
C ALA A 160 -17.16 -4.61 -3.38
N VAL A 161 -17.74 -3.46 -3.12
CA VAL A 161 -17.77 -2.85 -1.78
C VAL A 161 -19.18 -2.43 -1.41
N TYR A 162 -19.46 -2.52 -0.12
CA TYR A 162 -20.54 -1.80 0.53
C TYR A 162 -19.94 -0.59 1.24
N VAL A 163 -20.50 0.57 1.02
CA VAL A 163 -20.09 1.84 1.59
C VAL A 163 -21.25 2.40 2.41
N ASP A 164 -20.98 2.78 3.65
CA ASP A 164 -21.87 3.47 4.57
C ASP A 164 -21.24 4.81 4.92
N GLU A 165 -21.96 5.89 4.72
CA GLU A 165 -21.52 7.27 4.93
C GLU A 165 -22.43 7.96 5.94
N GLN A 166 -21.82 8.42 7.02
CA GLN A 166 -22.49 9.18 8.07
C GLN A 166 -21.99 10.63 8.00
N PHE A 167 -22.92 11.56 7.92
CA PHE A 167 -22.64 12.99 7.79
C PHE A 167 -23.09 13.75 9.05
N ASP A 168 -22.42 14.86 9.39
CA ASP A 168 -22.80 15.69 10.53
C ASP A 168 -24.05 16.54 10.23
N LEU A 169 -24.21 17.02 8.99
CA LEU A 169 -25.27 17.95 8.56
C LEU A 169 -26.16 17.37 7.46
N ALA A 170 -25.59 16.64 6.50
CA ALA A 170 -26.32 16.02 5.42
C ALA A 170 -27.03 14.73 5.86
N GLU A 171 -27.89 14.17 5.02
CA GLU A 171 -28.50 12.86 5.24
C GLU A 171 -27.45 11.76 5.02
N ASP A 172 -27.48 10.75 5.89
CA ASP A 172 -26.65 9.56 5.76
C ASP A 172 -26.94 8.83 4.44
N ASN A 173 -25.92 8.22 3.86
CA ASN A 173 -26.01 7.54 2.57
C ASN A 173 -25.34 6.16 2.64
N ASP A 174 -25.89 5.20 1.92
CA ASP A 174 -25.25 3.92 1.74
C ASP A 174 -25.42 3.41 0.30
N PHE A 175 -24.40 2.69 -0.19
CA PHE A 175 -24.46 2.15 -1.53
C PHE A 175 -23.59 0.91 -1.71
N VAL A 176 -23.88 0.15 -2.76
CA VAL A 176 -23.02 -0.91 -3.27
C VAL A 176 -22.24 -0.39 -4.47
N GLY A 177 -20.95 -0.65 -4.51
CA GLY A 177 -20.09 -0.17 -5.58
C GLY A 177 -19.05 -1.19 -6.03
N GLY A 178 -18.35 -0.84 -7.11
CA GLY A 178 -17.13 -1.50 -7.55
C GLY A 178 -15.91 -0.76 -7.03
N ASN A 179 -14.83 -1.49 -6.78
CA ASN A 179 -13.54 -0.88 -6.45
C ASN A 179 -12.41 -1.52 -7.22
N TRP A 180 -11.33 -0.76 -7.41
CA TRP A 180 -10.07 -1.27 -7.94
C TRP A 180 -8.89 -0.65 -7.21
N GLU A 181 -7.76 -1.35 -7.25
CA GLU A 181 -6.46 -0.84 -6.84
C GLU A 181 -5.40 -1.31 -7.84
N VAL A 182 -4.55 -0.41 -8.28
CA VAL A 182 -3.36 -0.72 -9.07
C VAL A 182 -2.16 -0.18 -8.32
N SER A 183 -1.18 -1.02 -8.05
CA SER A 183 0.05 -0.64 -7.35
C SER A 183 1.27 -1.04 -8.16
N MET A 184 2.22 -0.13 -8.27
CA MET A 184 3.48 -0.30 -9.00
C MET A 184 4.65 0.18 -8.14
N THR A 185 5.75 -0.58 -8.16
CA THR A 185 7.06 -0.11 -7.68
C THR A 185 8.14 -0.47 -8.67
N SER A 186 9.21 0.34 -8.76
CA SER A 186 10.31 0.13 -9.69
C SER A 186 11.62 0.72 -9.17
N ASP A 187 12.69 -0.10 -9.17
CA ASP A 187 14.06 0.28 -8.85
C ASP A 187 14.88 0.59 -10.12
N ILE A 188 14.24 1.01 -11.21
CA ILE A 188 14.92 1.31 -12.49
C ILE A 188 15.95 2.42 -12.35
N ILE A 189 15.76 3.33 -11.39
CA ILE A 189 16.71 4.39 -11.03
C ILE A 189 17.55 3.89 -9.85
N PRO A 190 18.89 3.77 -9.97
CA PRO A 190 19.73 3.29 -8.89
C PRO A 190 19.53 4.10 -7.59
N LYS A 191 19.35 3.40 -6.47
CA LYS A 191 19.11 3.99 -5.13
C LYS A 191 17.86 4.86 -5.03
N THR A 192 16.89 4.64 -5.90
CA THR A 192 15.63 5.37 -5.91
C THR A 192 14.53 4.39 -6.26
N GLU A 193 13.46 4.36 -5.49
CA GLU A 193 12.26 3.61 -5.82
C GLU A 193 11.20 4.58 -6.40
N LEU A 194 10.79 4.32 -7.62
CA LEU A 194 9.57 4.92 -8.17
C LEU A 194 8.39 4.06 -7.71
N TYR A 195 7.37 4.69 -7.16
CA TYR A 195 6.13 4.02 -6.80
C TYR A 195 4.90 4.77 -7.30
N ALA A 196 3.85 4.04 -7.58
CA ALA A 196 2.55 4.59 -7.90
C ALA A 196 1.45 3.67 -7.36
N THR A 197 0.39 4.27 -6.85
CA THR A 197 -0.82 3.56 -6.43
C THR A 197 -2.03 4.35 -6.88
N GLN A 198 -2.99 3.67 -7.49
CA GLN A 198 -4.30 4.24 -7.80
C GLN A 198 -5.36 3.36 -7.16
N ILE A 199 -6.26 3.97 -6.43
CA ILE A 199 -7.44 3.33 -5.82
C ILE A 199 -8.66 4.05 -6.37
N GLY A 200 -9.67 3.29 -6.77
CA GLY A 200 -10.93 3.88 -7.21
C GLY A 200 -12.13 3.15 -6.63
N ILE A 201 -13.21 3.90 -6.46
CA ILE A 201 -14.53 3.40 -6.08
C ILE A 201 -15.55 4.01 -7.02
N VAL A 202 -16.45 3.19 -7.55
CA VAL A 202 -17.59 3.62 -8.35
C VAL A 202 -18.88 3.19 -7.66
N ASN A 203 -19.78 4.12 -7.44
CA ASN A 203 -21.13 3.85 -6.96
C ASN A 203 -21.97 3.28 -8.12
N PHE A 204 -22.61 2.11 -7.95
CA PHE A 204 -23.42 1.49 -9.01
C PHE A 204 -24.77 2.21 -9.23
N ASP A 205 -25.25 2.96 -8.24
CA ASP A 205 -26.47 3.75 -8.33
C ASP A 205 -26.23 5.13 -8.98
N GLN A 206 -24.98 5.63 -8.88
CA GLN A 206 -24.53 6.92 -9.45
C GLN A 206 -23.15 6.76 -10.09
N ILE A 207 -23.09 6.26 -11.33
CA ILE A 207 -21.84 5.98 -12.04
C ILE A 207 -20.97 7.24 -12.23
N ASP A 208 -21.57 8.42 -12.29
CA ASP A 208 -20.87 9.70 -12.42
C ASP A 208 -20.11 10.08 -11.12
N GLY A 209 -20.49 9.52 -9.96
CA GLY A 209 -19.84 9.73 -8.67
C GLY A 209 -18.64 8.80 -8.45
N VAL A 210 -17.69 8.77 -9.37
CA VAL A 210 -16.44 8.01 -9.25
C VAL A 210 -15.46 8.75 -8.36
N LEU A 211 -14.88 8.04 -7.37
CA LEU A 211 -13.79 8.53 -6.51
C LEU A 211 -12.49 7.86 -6.94
N ILE A 212 -11.43 8.64 -7.20
CA ILE A 212 -10.12 8.12 -7.60
C ILE A 212 -9.01 8.82 -6.81
N ASP A 213 -8.29 8.05 -6.00
CA ASP A 213 -7.07 8.48 -5.32
C ASP A 213 -5.86 7.95 -6.09
N THR A 214 -4.96 8.83 -6.52
CA THR A 214 -3.71 8.46 -7.19
C THR A 214 -2.53 9.07 -6.46
N VAL A 215 -1.55 8.24 -6.14
CA VAL A 215 -0.29 8.63 -5.54
C VAL A 215 0.84 8.22 -6.46
N ILE A 216 1.75 9.13 -6.77
CA ILE A 216 2.97 8.86 -7.53
C ILE A 216 4.13 9.46 -6.77
N GLY A 217 5.19 8.70 -6.52
CA GLY A 217 6.31 9.19 -5.75
C GLY A 217 7.66 8.60 -6.12
N LEU A 218 8.69 9.32 -5.69
CA LEU A 218 10.08 8.89 -5.71
C LEU A 218 10.57 8.78 -4.26
N ARG A 219 11.03 7.61 -3.88
CA ARG A 219 11.57 7.31 -2.56
C ARG A 219 13.07 7.14 -2.63
N PHE A 220 13.77 7.79 -1.70
CA PHE A 220 15.24 7.78 -1.60
C PHE A 220 15.63 7.18 -0.24
N PRO A 221 16.12 5.93 -0.19
CA PRO A 221 16.63 5.35 1.04
C PRO A 221 17.89 6.10 1.50
N LEU A 222 17.94 6.39 2.79
CA LEU A 222 19.06 7.03 3.47
C LEU A 222 19.87 5.98 4.21
N ILE A 223 20.04 6.14 5.52
CA ILE A 223 20.82 5.23 6.39
C ILE A 223 19.90 4.61 7.45
N ALA A 224 20.18 3.38 7.85
CA ALA A 224 19.53 2.72 8.99
C ALA A 224 18.00 2.71 8.93
N GLY A 225 17.42 2.47 7.74
CA GLY A 225 15.97 2.45 7.54
C GLY A 225 15.31 3.81 7.36
N LEU A 226 16.04 4.92 7.55
CA LEU A 226 15.54 6.25 7.22
C LEU A 226 15.40 6.40 5.71
N GLN A 227 14.37 7.11 5.30
CA GLN A 227 14.08 7.42 3.90
C GLN A 227 13.49 8.81 3.77
N THR A 228 13.58 9.38 2.58
CA THR A 228 12.82 10.55 2.18
C THR A 228 12.06 10.26 0.89
N ALA A 229 10.94 10.93 0.68
CA ALA A 229 10.16 10.78 -0.54
C ALA A 229 9.63 12.12 -1.03
N PHE A 230 9.55 12.26 -2.34
CA PHE A 230 8.73 13.27 -3.01
C PHE A 230 7.51 12.59 -3.60
N GLU A 231 6.32 13.13 -3.34
CA GLU A 231 5.05 12.50 -3.69
C GLU A 231 4.10 13.53 -4.29
N ILE A 232 3.37 13.12 -5.31
CA ILE A 232 2.23 13.83 -5.88
C ILE A 232 1.01 12.98 -5.57
N LYS A 233 0.03 13.58 -4.88
CA LYS A 233 -1.27 12.99 -4.60
C LYS A 233 -2.31 13.70 -5.45
N LEU A 234 -3.14 12.94 -6.15
CA LEU A 234 -4.26 13.43 -6.97
C LEU A 234 -5.52 12.76 -6.44
N GLU A 235 -6.49 13.55 -6.02
CA GLU A 235 -7.80 13.11 -5.53
C GLU A 235 -8.86 13.63 -6.49
N TYR A 236 -9.57 12.71 -7.14
CA TYR A 236 -10.65 13.04 -8.07
C TYR A 236 -11.98 12.58 -7.50
N ASP A 237 -12.92 13.50 -7.40
CA ASP A 237 -14.31 13.27 -7.01
C ASP A 237 -15.26 13.71 -8.14
N GLY A 238 -15.74 12.73 -8.93
CA GLY A 238 -16.70 12.99 -10.01
C GLY A 238 -18.11 13.36 -9.52
N GLY A 239 -18.37 13.21 -8.21
CA GLY A 239 -19.63 13.62 -7.57
C GLY A 239 -19.59 15.01 -6.95
N ALA A 240 -18.49 15.76 -7.11
CA ALA A 240 -18.36 17.11 -6.58
C ALA A 240 -19.47 18.02 -7.10
N VAL A 241 -20.11 18.76 -6.20
CA VAL A 241 -21.26 19.63 -6.54
C VAL A 241 -20.92 21.09 -6.32
N GLY A 242 -21.49 21.95 -7.15
CA GLY A 242 -21.37 23.40 -7.02
C GLY A 242 -20.07 23.95 -7.63
N GLU A 243 -19.37 24.82 -6.88
CA GLU A 243 -18.10 25.46 -7.29
C GLU A 243 -16.87 24.69 -6.78
N VAL A 244 -17.02 23.43 -6.34
CA VAL A 244 -15.91 22.60 -5.85
C VAL A 244 -15.21 21.96 -7.05
N ASP A 245 -13.88 22.08 -7.11
CA ASP A 245 -13.08 21.43 -8.15
C ASP A 245 -13.15 19.91 -7.99
N GLU A 246 -13.30 19.18 -9.10
CA GLU A 246 -13.32 17.72 -9.11
C GLU A 246 -11.94 17.09 -8.85
N LEU A 247 -10.85 17.86 -8.95
CA LEU A 247 -9.48 17.37 -8.84
C LEU A 247 -8.65 18.19 -7.88
N ASP A 248 -8.28 17.57 -6.77
CA ASP A 248 -7.31 18.10 -5.82
C ASP A 248 -5.92 17.55 -6.08
N GLN A 249 -4.89 18.41 -5.91
CA GLN A 249 -3.48 18.06 -6.12
C GLN A 249 -2.65 18.47 -4.92
N THR A 250 -1.93 17.53 -4.34
CA THR A 250 -1.03 17.79 -3.21
C THR A 250 0.39 17.33 -3.56
N TYR A 251 1.39 18.12 -3.18
CA TYR A 251 2.82 17.85 -3.39
C TYR A 251 3.49 17.72 -2.02
N ASN A 252 3.96 16.52 -1.70
CA ASN A 252 4.52 16.20 -0.39
C ASN A 252 6.01 15.92 -0.46
N PHE A 253 6.75 16.42 0.52
CA PHE A 253 8.10 15.98 0.82
C PHE A 253 8.07 15.28 2.18
N LYS A 254 8.33 13.97 2.19
CA LYS A 254 8.19 13.11 3.36
C LYS A 254 9.54 12.70 3.93
N LEU A 255 9.61 12.61 5.24
CA LEU A 255 10.66 11.91 5.97
C LEU A 255 10.04 10.66 6.60
N GLY A 256 10.65 9.51 6.42
CA GLY A 256 10.10 8.26 6.89
C GLY A 256 11.14 7.26 7.41
N TYR A 257 10.60 6.16 7.92
CA TYR A 257 11.38 5.02 8.42
C TYR A 257 10.75 3.72 7.93
N THR A 258 11.59 2.79 7.46
CA THR A 258 11.20 1.43 7.06
C THR A 258 11.86 0.38 7.97
N TRP A 259 11.14 -0.72 8.25
CA TRP A 259 11.66 -1.86 9.00
C TRP A 259 11.41 -3.19 8.33
#